data_812f69cc72657749b58e4b93548b42d8
#
_entry.id   812f69cc72657749b58e4b93548b42d8
#
_cell.length_a   1.000
_cell.length_b   1.000
_cell.length_c   1.000
_cell.angle_alpha   90.00
_cell.angle_beta   90.00
_cell.angle_gamma   90.00
#
_symmetry.space_group_name_H-M   'P 1'
#
loop_
_entity.id
_entity.type
_entity.pdbx_description
1 polymer ?
#
loop_
_entity_poly.entity_id
_entity_poly.type
_entity_poly.pdbx_seq_one_letter_code
_entity_poly.pdbx_strand_id
1 'polypeptide(L)'
;MTKRNSTIATVLSLFLGPIGYLYIGVNFFLSGLIISVLFTLVLTFINLPFPHFFDYLQLLVYAYYGYKLAIIRNMFADEWGVTVSDVKEFKSFGFSFVVMTNLLMALTQFYSTIVGLWLVYNSFADGKILRGILILIFGIALISWLLTSIFGFIAGLLMLIFKVDKKYFSNE
;
A
#
# COMPACT_ATOMS: atom_id res chain seq x y z
N MET A 1 -24.56 2.22 -6.02
CA MET A 1 -23.51 2.46 -4.99
C MET A 1 -23.31 3.96 -4.85
N THR A 2 -23.19 4.52 -3.64
CA THR A 2 -23.00 5.98 -3.47
C THR A 2 -21.54 6.36 -3.63
N LYS A 3 -21.26 7.43 -4.37
CA LYS A 3 -19.92 8.02 -4.47
C LYS A 3 -19.43 8.51 -3.10
N ARG A 4 -18.13 8.50 -2.91
CA ARG A 4 -17.47 9.02 -1.72
C ARG A 4 -16.53 10.17 -2.08
N ASN A 5 -16.48 11.18 -1.24
CA ASN A 5 -15.57 12.30 -1.42
C ASN A 5 -14.12 11.84 -1.12
N SER A 6 -13.26 11.92 -2.12
CA SER A 6 -11.85 11.49 -1.99
C SER A 6 -11.08 12.34 -0.98
N THR A 7 -11.36 13.65 -0.88
CA THR A 7 -10.73 14.53 0.09
C THR A 7 -11.08 14.13 1.52
N ILE A 8 -12.37 13.83 1.79
CA ILE A 8 -12.80 13.35 3.12
C ILE A 8 -12.12 12.02 3.45
N ALA A 9 -12.08 11.09 2.49
CA ALA A 9 -11.39 9.81 2.68
C ALA A 9 -9.91 10.00 3.01
N THR A 10 -9.23 10.92 2.31
CA THR A 10 -7.83 11.26 2.54
C THR A 10 -7.61 11.81 3.96
N VAL A 11 -8.42 12.79 4.36
CA VAL A 11 -8.30 13.44 5.69
C VAL A 11 -8.57 12.43 6.80
N LEU A 12 -9.64 11.62 6.68
CA LEU A 12 -9.95 10.59 7.67
C LEU A 12 -8.81 9.57 7.78
N SER A 13 -8.24 9.14 6.65
CA SER A 13 -7.14 8.16 6.67
C SER A 13 -5.84 8.76 7.17
N LEU A 14 -5.60 10.06 6.98
CA LEU A 14 -4.45 10.76 7.53
C LEU A 14 -4.46 10.77 9.07
N PHE A 15 -5.61 11.08 9.66
CA PHE A 15 -5.70 11.23 11.13
C PHE A 15 -6.05 9.92 11.85
N LEU A 16 -6.81 9.03 11.23
CA LEU A 16 -7.29 7.79 11.83
C LEU A 16 -6.61 6.52 11.26
N GLY A 17 -5.66 6.69 10.34
CA GLY A 17 -5.00 5.56 9.69
C GLY A 17 -5.99 4.62 9.00
N PRO A 18 -5.84 3.29 9.18
CA PRO A 18 -6.74 2.30 8.57
C PRO A 18 -8.21 2.45 8.96
N ILE A 19 -8.51 3.05 10.13
CA ILE A 19 -9.89 3.30 10.57
C ILE A 19 -10.60 4.24 9.60
N GLY A 20 -9.89 5.19 8.99
CA GLY A 20 -10.44 6.07 7.96
C GLY A 20 -11.04 5.33 6.76
N TYR A 21 -10.60 4.10 6.49
CA TYR A 21 -11.14 3.28 5.40
C TYR A 21 -12.57 2.79 5.64
N LEU A 22 -13.09 2.88 6.89
CA LEU A 22 -14.52 2.64 7.17
C LEU A 22 -15.42 3.55 6.34
N TYR A 23 -14.98 4.75 6.04
CA TYR A 23 -15.71 5.67 5.18
C TYR A 23 -15.91 5.11 3.76
N ILE A 24 -14.99 4.27 3.30
CA ILE A 24 -15.02 3.64 1.98
C ILE A 24 -15.81 2.33 2.03
N GLY A 25 -15.54 1.50 3.04
CA GLY A 25 -16.25 0.25 3.25
C GLY A 25 -15.60 -0.60 4.34
N VAL A 26 -16.42 -1.37 5.05
CA VAL A 26 -15.96 -2.21 6.18
C VAL A 26 -14.89 -3.21 5.74
N ASN A 27 -15.03 -3.82 4.56
CA ASN A 27 -14.05 -4.80 4.07
C ASN A 27 -12.69 -4.15 3.79
N PHE A 28 -12.64 -2.90 3.33
CA PHE A 28 -11.40 -2.15 3.17
C PHE A 28 -10.75 -1.80 4.50
N PHE A 29 -11.55 -1.49 5.51
CA PHE A 29 -11.05 -1.30 6.88
C PHE A 29 -10.45 -2.59 7.43
N LEU A 30 -11.16 -3.72 7.37
CA LEU A 30 -10.66 -5.00 7.87
C LEU A 30 -9.39 -5.44 7.15
N SER A 31 -9.38 -5.36 5.82
CA SER A 31 -8.19 -5.69 5.03
C SER A 31 -7.01 -4.76 5.35
N GLY A 32 -7.27 -3.46 5.49
CA GLY A 32 -6.27 -2.47 5.85
C GLY A 32 -5.69 -2.72 7.23
N LEU A 33 -6.51 -3.09 8.20
CA LEU A 33 -6.08 -3.41 9.56
C LEU A 33 -5.18 -4.66 9.58
N ILE A 34 -5.61 -5.74 8.90
CA ILE A 34 -4.81 -6.97 8.79
C ILE A 34 -3.45 -6.68 8.15
N ILE A 35 -3.44 -5.95 7.05
CA ILE A 35 -2.20 -5.62 6.32
C ILE A 35 -1.30 -4.71 7.15
N SER A 36 -1.86 -3.74 7.88
CA SER A 36 -1.07 -2.87 8.76
C SER A 36 -0.42 -3.66 9.90
N VAL A 37 -1.14 -4.59 10.50
CA VAL A 37 -0.59 -5.47 11.54
C VAL A 37 0.53 -6.35 10.96
N LEU A 38 0.31 -6.99 9.82
CA LEU A 38 1.32 -7.82 9.16
C LEU A 38 2.56 -7.01 8.80
N PHE A 39 2.39 -5.80 8.28
CA PHE A 39 3.49 -4.91 7.94
C PHE A 39 4.30 -4.50 9.16
N THR A 40 3.63 -4.13 10.26
CA THR A 40 4.29 -3.81 11.53
C THR A 40 5.06 -5.00 12.09
N LEU A 41 4.50 -6.19 12.05
CA LEU A 41 5.18 -7.41 12.47
C LEU A 41 6.46 -7.65 11.64
N VAL A 42 6.38 -7.52 10.32
CA VAL A 42 7.54 -7.66 9.42
C VAL A 42 8.63 -6.65 9.78
N LEU A 43 8.27 -5.37 9.96
CA LEU A 43 9.23 -4.32 10.33
C LEU A 43 9.88 -4.60 11.69
N THR A 44 9.11 -5.10 12.67
CA THR A 44 9.61 -5.46 14.00
C THR A 44 10.59 -6.63 13.92
N PHE A 45 10.30 -7.65 13.10
CA PHE A 45 11.21 -8.80 12.90
C PHE A 45 12.54 -8.41 12.24
N ILE A 46 12.50 -7.46 11.31
CA ILE A 46 13.72 -6.98 10.62
C ILE A 46 14.59 -6.14 11.57
N ASN A 47 14.04 -5.68 12.68
CA ASN A 47 14.71 -4.90 13.73
C ASN A 47 15.60 -3.76 13.18
N LEU A 48 15.10 -3.07 12.15
CA LEU A 48 15.78 -1.92 11.60
C LEU A 48 15.63 -0.73 12.56
N PRO A 49 16.73 -0.04 12.91
CA PRO A 49 16.68 1.17 13.73
C PRO A 49 16.06 2.32 12.91
N PHE A 50 14.74 2.40 12.90
CA PHE A 50 14.06 3.50 12.22
C PHE A 50 13.95 4.70 13.16
N PRO A 51 14.32 5.90 12.67
CA PRO A 51 13.98 7.14 13.36
C PRO A 51 12.46 7.29 13.49
N HIS A 52 11.98 7.82 14.61
CA HIS A 52 10.54 8.03 14.88
C HIS A 52 9.78 8.82 13.80
N PHE A 53 10.50 9.60 12.97
CA PHE A 53 9.81 10.34 11.89
C PHE A 53 9.19 9.42 10.84
N PHE A 54 9.62 8.16 10.73
CA PHE A 54 8.99 7.17 9.83
C PHE A 54 7.55 6.84 10.23
N ASP A 55 7.20 6.97 11.51
CA ASP A 55 5.83 6.78 11.99
C ASP A 55 4.88 7.80 11.34
N TYR A 56 5.36 9.05 11.17
CA TYR A 56 4.58 10.10 10.49
C TYR A 56 4.44 9.85 8.98
N LEU A 57 5.47 9.28 8.33
CA LEU A 57 5.39 8.91 6.93
C LEU A 57 4.31 7.86 6.67
N GLN A 58 4.09 6.94 7.60
CA GLN A 58 3.02 5.95 7.51
C GLN A 58 1.63 6.62 7.43
N LEU A 59 1.42 7.72 8.13
CA LEU A 59 0.17 8.48 8.04
C LEU A 59 -0.08 9.04 6.64
N LEU A 60 0.95 9.56 5.98
CA LEU A 60 0.86 10.03 4.59
C LEU A 60 0.48 8.91 3.63
N VAL A 61 1.00 7.71 3.89
CA VAL A 61 0.66 6.52 3.09
C VAL A 61 -0.80 6.13 3.28
N TYR A 62 -1.31 6.13 4.52
CA TYR A 62 -2.73 5.89 4.76
C TYR A 62 -3.62 6.94 4.08
N ALA A 63 -3.22 8.20 4.10
CA ALA A 63 -3.93 9.27 3.40
C ALA A 63 -3.99 9.03 1.89
N TYR A 64 -2.85 8.70 1.28
CA TYR A 64 -2.79 8.37 -0.15
C TYR A 64 -3.68 7.18 -0.51
N TYR A 65 -3.70 6.15 0.32
CA TYR A 65 -4.57 5.00 0.10
C TYR A 65 -6.05 5.33 0.27
N GLY A 66 -6.40 6.14 1.27
CA GLY A 66 -7.75 6.65 1.42
C GLY A 66 -8.24 7.36 0.16
N TYR A 67 -7.38 8.19 -0.44
CA TYR A 67 -7.65 8.86 -1.72
C TYR A 67 -7.87 7.85 -2.86
N LYS A 68 -6.93 6.93 -3.06
CA LYS A 68 -7.01 5.92 -4.14
C LYS A 68 -8.21 5.00 -4.00
N LEU A 69 -8.50 4.52 -2.79
CA LEU A 69 -9.65 3.67 -2.51
C LEU A 69 -10.98 4.39 -2.80
N ALA A 70 -11.07 5.69 -2.48
CA ALA A 70 -12.25 6.48 -2.80
C ALA A 70 -12.46 6.63 -4.31
N ILE A 71 -11.37 6.80 -5.08
CA ILE A 71 -11.42 6.83 -6.54
C ILE A 71 -11.90 5.49 -7.08
N ILE A 72 -11.29 4.38 -6.65
CA ILE A 72 -11.70 3.03 -7.08
C ILE A 72 -13.18 2.82 -6.77
N ARG A 73 -13.64 3.17 -5.56
CA ARG A 73 -15.07 3.10 -5.22
C ARG A 73 -15.94 3.91 -6.16
N ASN A 74 -15.52 5.13 -6.50
CA ASN A 74 -16.27 6.01 -7.37
C ASN A 74 -16.36 5.48 -8.79
N MET A 75 -15.33 4.81 -9.30
CA MET A 75 -15.37 4.11 -10.59
C MET A 75 -16.46 3.03 -10.61
N PHE A 76 -16.65 2.29 -9.51
CA PHE A 76 -17.73 1.30 -9.37
C PHE A 76 -19.11 1.94 -9.09
N ALA A 77 -19.17 3.21 -8.73
CA ALA A 77 -20.41 3.94 -8.46
C ALA A 77 -20.92 4.70 -9.69
N ASP A 78 -20.06 4.95 -10.67
CA ASP A 78 -20.45 5.60 -11.92
C ASP A 78 -21.27 4.61 -12.77
N GLU A 79 -22.36 5.12 -13.35
CA GLU A 79 -23.31 4.32 -14.14
C GLU A 79 -22.71 3.81 -15.48
N TRP A 80 -21.51 4.26 -15.83
CA TRP A 80 -20.83 3.93 -17.07
C TRP A 80 -20.15 2.56 -16.97
N GLY A 81 -20.89 1.52 -17.35
CA GLY A 81 -20.35 0.18 -17.57
C GLY A 81 -20.21 -0.72 -16.34
N VAL A 82 -20.61 -0.28 -15.15
CA VAL A 82 -20.56 -1.10 -13.95
C VAL A 82 -21.74 -2.08 -13.91
N THR A 83 -21.44 -3.38 -13.96
CA THR A 83 -22.45 -4.43 -13.87
C THR A 83 -22.80 -4.73 -12.40
N VAL A 84 -23.94 -5.45 -12.20
CA VAL A 84 -24.32 -5.94 -10.86
C VAL A 84 -23.25 -6.86 -10.27
N SER A 85 -22.55 -7.65 -11.12
CA SER A 85 -21.44 -8.49 -10.70
C SER A 85 -20.27 -7.67 -10.19
N ASP A 86 -19.91 -6.58 -10.85
CA ASP A 86 -18.82 -5.70 -10.45
C ASP A 86 -19.09 -5.05 -9.09
N VAL A 87 -20.33 -4.64 -8.83
CA VAL A 87 -20.74 -4.11 -7.51
C VAL A 87 -20.62 -5.17 -6.42
N LYS A 88 -20.98 -6.41 -6.70
CA LYS A 88 -20.82 -7.53 -5.74
C LYS A 88 -19.35 -7.80 -5.46
N GLU A 89 -18.51 -7.78 -6.49
CA GLU A 89 -17.08 -7.99 -6.36
C GLU A 89 -16.41 -6.90 -5.54
N PHE A 90 -16.72 -5.63 -5.80
CA PHE A 90 -16.21 -4.52 -4.98
C PHE A 90 -16.56 -4.67 -3.49
N LYS A 91 -17.74 -5.22 -3.17
CA LYS A 91 -18.17 -5.46 -1.80
C LYS A 91 -17.57 -6.73 -1.18
N SER A 92 -16.87 -7.54 -1.97
CA SER A 92 -16.26 -8.78 -1.45
C SER A 92 -15.03 -8.47 -0.60
N PHE A 93 -14.82 -9.29 0.45
CA PHE A 93 -13.60 -9.21 1.25
C PHE A 93 -12.37 -9.57 0.40
N GLY A 94 -12.49 -10.55 -0.49
CA GLY A 94 -11.42 -10.97 -1.38
C GLY A 94 -10.90 -9.84 -2.25
N PHE A 95 -11.79 -9.09 -2.89
CA PHE A 95 -11.41 -7.92 -3.69
C PHE A 95 -10.71 -6.86 -2.85
N SER A 96 -11.28 -6.48 -1.71
CA SER A 96 -10.66 -5.47 -0.84
C SER A 96 -9.28 -5.90 -0.33
N PHE A 97 -9.11 -7.19 -0.02
CA PHE A 97 -7.83 -7.72 0.42
C PHE A 97 -6.77 -7.71 -0.68
N VAL A 98 -7.13 -8.07 -1.92
CA VAL A 98 -6.24 -7.97 -3.09
C VAL A 98 -5.85 -6.52 -3.36
N VAL A 99 -6.81 -5.58 -3.34
CA VAL A 99 -6.52 -4.14 -3.50
C VAL A 99 -5.54 -3.66 -2.45
N MET A 100 -5.77 -4.01 -1.17
CA MET A 100 -4.89 -3.59 -0.08
C MET A 100 -3.49 -4.21 -0.18
N THR A 101 -3.37 -5.44 -0.68
CA THR A 101 -2.06 -6.08 -0.92
C THR A 101 -1.30 -5.38 -2.06
N ASN A 102 -1.97 -4.97 -3.13
CA ASN A 102 -1.36 -4.17 -4.20
C ASN A 102 -0.90 -2.80 -3.68
N LEU A 103 -1.69 -2.18 -2.80
CA LEU A 103 -1.30 -0.92 -2.15
C LEU A 103 -0.10 -1.12 -1.21
N LEU A 104 -0.01 -2.26 -0.51
CA LEU A 104 1.16 -2.62 0.29
C LEU A 104 2.42 -2.73 -0.58
N MET A 105 2.31 -3.25 -1.79
CA MET A 105 3.43 -3.31 -2.73
C MET A 105 3.96 -1.91 -3.08
N ALA A 106 3.08 -0.95 -3.34
CA ALA A 106 3.47 0.44 -3.56
C ALA A 106 4.09 1.07 -2.30
N LEU A 107 3.56 0.74 -1.12
CA LEU A 107 4.09 1.18 0.17
C LEU A 107 5.52 0.68 0.39
N THR A 108 5.78 -0.59 0.13
CA THR A 108 7.11 -1.17 0.29
C THR A 108 8.14 -0.54 -0.64
N GLN A 109 7.77 -0.17 -1.86
CA GLN A 109 8.63 0.59 -2.75
C GLN A 109 8.99 1.96 -2.16
N PHE A 110 8.01 2.68 -1.65
CA PHE A 110 8.21 3.98 -1.02
C PHE A 110 9.13 3.86 0.20
N TYR A 111 8.85 2.90 1.11
CA TYR A 111 9.69 2.67 2.30
C TYR A 111 11.09 2.24 1.96
N SER A 112 11.27 1.31 1.03
CA SER A 112 12.61 0.84 0.61
C SER A 112 13.45 1.99 0.04
N THR A 113 12.83 2.90 -0.69
CA THR A 113 13.52 4.09 -1.21
C THR A 113 13.98 5.02 -0.08
N ILE A 114 13.09 5.36 0.87
CA ILE A 114 13.44 6.25 1.98
C ILE A 114 14.48 5.63 2.89
N VAL A 115 14.32 4.37 3.25
CA VAL A 115 15.29 3.62 4.05
C VAL A 115 16.64 3.54 3.35
N GLY A 116 16.63 3.26 2.05
CA GLY A 116 17.84 3.24 1.24
C GLY A 116 18.58 4.58 1.26
N LEU A 117 17.86 5.68 1.04
CA LEU A 117 18.44 7.03 1.11
C LEU A 117 19.01 7.36 2.49
N TRP A 118 18.32 6.95 3.56
CA TRP A 118 18.80 7.12 4.93
C TRP A 118 20.08 6.31 5.18
N LEU A 119 20.16 5.07 4.71
CA LEU A 119 21.36 4.25 4.80
C LEU A 119 22.54 4.83 3.99
N VAL A 120 22.26 5.42 2.83
CA VAL A 120 23.24 6.15 2.02
C VAL A 120 23.79 7.34 2.82
N TYR A 121 22.90 8.16 3.37
CA TYR A 121 23.28 9.31 4.18
C TYR A 121 24.17 8.90 5.36
N ASN A 122 23.76 7.91 6.15
CA ASN A 122 24.56 7.42 7.28
C ASN A 122 25.92 6.85 6.84
N SER A 123 25.95 6.16 5.70
CA SER A 123 27.23 5.64 5.18
C SER A 123 28.21 6.75 4.81
N PHE A 124 27.72 7.85 4.24
CA PHE A 124 28.54 9.03 3.95
C PHE A 124 28.96 9.75 5.23
N ALA A 125 28.03 9.93 6.19
CA ALA A 125 28.32 10.56 7.47
C ALA A 125 29.39 9.78 8.26
N ASP A 126 29.41 8.45 8.18
CA ASP A 126 30.42 7.56 8.76
C ASP A 126 31.75 7.52 7.97
N GLY A 127 31.87 8.27 6.87
CA GLY A 127 33.06 8.24 5.99
C GLY A 127 33.15 6.98 5.11
N LYS A 128 32.13 6.13 5.08
CA LYS A 128 32.10 4.89 4.29
C LYS A 128 31.57 5.15 2.87
N ILE A 129 32.28 5.98 2.10
CA ILE A 129 31.86 6.52 0.80
C ILE A 129 31.50 5.40 -0.18
N LEU A 130 32.36 4.38 -0.32
CA LEU A 130 32.13 3.28 -1.25
C LEU A 130 30.84 2.51 -0.92
N ARG A 131 30.57 2.28 0.37
CA ARG A 131 29.32 1.64 0.83
C ARG A 131 28.10 2.48 0.48
N GLY A 132 28.17 3.79 0.67
CA GLY A 132 27.09 4.72 0.32
C GLY A 132 26.76 4.67 -1.17
N ILE A 133 27.80 4.68 -2.03
CA ILE A 133 27.64 4.58 -3.48
C ILE A 133 27.00 3.24 -3.90
N LEU A 134 27.48 2.13 -3.33
CA LEU A 134 26.93 0.81 -3.64
C LEU A 134 25.45 0.68 -3.22
N ILE A 135 25.07 1.22 -2.06
CA ILE A 135 23.67 1.23 -1.62
C ILE A 135 22.82 2.09 -2.55
N LEU A 136 23.34 3.26 -2.97
CA LEU A 136 22.62 4.17 -3.87
C LEU A 136 22.33 3.55 -5.24
N ILE A 137 23.34 2.88 -5.83
CA ILE A 137 23.24 2.36 -7.19
C ILE A 137 22.50 1.02 -7.24
N PHE A 138 22.78 0.12 -6.32
CA PHE A 138 22.30 -1.26 -6.36
C PHE A 138 21.34 -1.60 -5.22
N GLY A 139 21.60 -1.11 -4.01
CA GLY A 139 20.92 -1.54 -2.81
C GLY A 139 19.43 -1.19 -2.83
N ILE A 140 19.09 0.07 -3.17
CA ILE A 140 17.70 0.54 -3.20
C ILE A 140 16.92 -0.21 -4.28
N ALA A 141 17.48 -0.32 -5.47
CA ALA A 141 16.83 -0.99 -6.59
C ALA A 141 16.63 -2.49 -6.31
N LEU A 142 17.64 -3.18 -5.77
CA LEU A 142 17.57 -4.60 -5.46
C LEU A 142 16.53 -4.90 -4.37
N ILE A 143 16.55 -4.15 -3.28
CA ILE A 143 15.60 -4.34 -2.17
C ILE A 143 14.17 -4.06 -2.64
N SER A 144 13.99 -2.96 -3.37
CA SER A 144 12.68 -2.59 -3.93
C SER A 144 12.16 -3.66 -4.88
N TRP A 145 13.01 -4.15 -5.79
CA TRP A 145 12.65 -5.21 -6.72
C TRP A 145 12.28 -6.52 -6.01
N LEU A 146 13.08 -6.94 -5.02
CA LEU A 146 12.82 -8.16 -4.26
C LEU A 146 11.48 -8.09 -3.52
N LEU A 147 11.25 -7.01 -2.77
CA LEU A 147 10.01 -6.83 -2.02
C LEU A 147 8.79 -6.73 -2.94
N THR A 148 8.91 -5.99 -4.04
CA THR A 148 7.84 -5.89 -5.04
C THR A 148 7.52 -7.25 -5.66
N SER A 149 8.53 -8.06 -5.96
CA SER A 149 8.34 -9.41 -6.52
C SER A 149 7.62 -10.34 -5.53
N ILE A 150 8.01 -10.30 -4.25
CA ILE A 150 7.36 -11.11 -3.20
C ILE A 150 5.89 -10.70 -3.04
N PHE A 151 5.62 -9.40 -2.86
CA PHE A 151 4.24 -8.93 -2.67
C PHE A 151 3.41 -9.04 -3.93
N GLY A 152 4.00 -8.87 -5.12
CA GLY A 152 3.34 -9.12 -6.40
C GLY A 152 2.94 -10.58 -6.58
N PHE A 153 3.81 -11.51 -6.17
CA PHE A 153 3.48 -12.93 -6.17
C PHE A 153 2.33 -13.25 -5.20
N ILE A 154 2.38 -12.72 -3.98
CA ILE A 154 1.30 -12.88 -3.00
C ILE A 154 -0.01 -12.29 -3.53
N ALA A 155 0.01 -11.09 -4.10
CA ALA A 155 -1.18 -10.47 -4.70
C ALA A 155 -1.74 -11.32 -5.84
N GLY A 156 -0.88 -11.87 -6.70
CA GLY A 156 -1.28 -12.78 -7.78
C GLY A 156 -1.95 -14.06 -7.25
N LEU A 157 -1.40 -14.68 -6.22
CA LEU A 157 -2.03 -15.84 -5.55
C LEU A 157 -3.39 -15.49 -4.96
N LEU A 158 -3.50 -14.33 -4.29
CA LEU A 158 -4.77 -13.88 -3.71
C LEU A 158 -5.83 -13.63 -4.79
N MET A 159 -5.44 -13.05 -5.94
CA MET A 159 -6.35 -12.89 -7.09
C MET A 159 -6.91 -14.24 -7.54
N LEU A 160 -6.05 -15.27 -7.63
CA LEU A 160 -6.49 -16.62 -8.00
C LEU A 160 -7.40 -17.25 -6.95
N ILE A 161 -7.03 -17.17 -5.67
CA ILE A 161 -7.79 -17.75 -4.56
C ILE A 161 -9.18 -17.10 -4.44
N PHE A 162 -9.25 -15.78 -4.50
CA PHE A 162 -10.50 -15.04 -4.38
C PHE A 162 -11.22 -14.82 -5.71
N LYS A 163 -10.67 -15.34 -6.82
CA LYS A 163 -11.23 -15.22 -8.18
C LYS A 163 -11.52 -13.76 -8.56
N VAL A 164 -10.64 -12.85 -8.19
CA VAL A 164 -10.76 -11.42 -8.51
C VAL A 164 -10.30 -11.19 -9.95
N ASP A 165 -11.12 -10.46 -10.71
CA ASP A 165 -10.82 -10.17 -12.11
C ASP A 165 -9.64 -9.19 -12.23
N LYS A 166 -8.66 -9.54 -13.07
CA LYS A 166 -7.47 -8.73 -13.34
C LYS A 166 -7.78 -7.38 -13.99
N LYS A 167 -8.94 -7.24 -14.65
CA LYS A 167 -9.36 -5.99 -15.33
C LYS A 167 -9.35 -4.76 -14.41
N TYR A 168 -9.55 -4.94 -13.09
CA TYR A 168 -9.55 -3.84 -12.12
C TYR A 168 -8.16 -3.34 -11.74
N PHE A 169 -7.12 -4.04 -12.18
CA PHE A 169 -5.71 -3.73 -11.82
C PHE A 169 -4.84 -3.47 -13.05
N SER A 170 -5.39 -3.64 -14.28
CA SER A 170 -4.70 -3.22 -15.48
C SER A 170 -4.82 -1.70 -15.60
N ASN A 171 -3.68 -1.00 -15.56
CA ASN A 171 -3.61 0.38 -15.99
C ASN A 171 -3.68 0.36 -17.53
N GLU A 172 -4.87 0.47 -18.10
CA GLU A 172 -5.05 0.90 -19.47
C GLU A 172 -5.04 2.42 -19.56
#